data_481449af14a8cf072c1c99ec73b9f82f
#
_entry.id   481449af14a8cf072c1c99ec73b9f82f
#
_cell.length_a   1.000
_cell.length_b   1.000
_cell.length_c   1.000
_cell.angle_alpha   90.00
_cell.angle_beta   90.00
_cell.angle_gamma   90.00
#
_symmetry.space_group_name_H-M   'P 1'
#
loop_
_entity.id
_entity.type
_entity.pdbx_description
1 polymer ?
#
loop_
_entity_poly.entity_id
_entity_poly.type
_entity_poly.pdbx_seq_one_letter_code
_entity_poly.pdbx_strand_id
1 'polypeptide(L)'
;VNIIFGPKTDKKAEVLFLPLELMDVLKTTVYNGKPLVTETKTIFEAKPVKTVSYWNNIYVFSALVLLVIVLKNNTVYLTYFTILGLLGLFLSSVGFYSLHEEVRWNYNVLLFNPSLLFLVYFFKKKNRKWISNLALFNLACIAVYLIVIFNKAQLLLFMPILITSTVILAKLARKNKKTKIAKA
;
A
#
# COMPACT_ATOMS: atom_id res chain seq x y z
N VAL A 1 -2.63 8.74 2.70
CA VAL A 1 -2.52 9.52 1.45
C VAL A 1 -1.69 8.74 0.44
N ASN A 2 -0.44 8.34 0.75
CA ASN A 2 0.47 7.65 -0.20
C ASN A 2 -0.06 6.32 -0.77
N ILE A 3 -0.97 5.63 -0.08
CA ILE A 3 -1.58 4.39 -0.58
C ILE A 3 -2.40 4.66 -1.85
N ILE A 4 -3.13 5.77 -1.87
CA ILE A 4 -4.02 6.14 -2.97
C ILE A 4 -3.27 6.91 -4.06
N PHE A 5 -2.47 7.89 -3.68
CA PHE A 5 -1.82 8.82 -4.62
C PHE A 5 -0.44 8.35 -5.13
N GLY A 6 0.16 7.31 -4.50
CA GLY A 6 1.40 6.71 -4.98
C GLY A 6 2.60 7.66 -4.99
N PRO A 7 3.47 7.59 -6.04
CA PRO A 7 4.75 8.29 -6.06
C PRO A 7 4.67 9.81 -6.17
N LYS A 8 3.55 10.38 -6.61
CA LYS A 8 3.43 11.84 -6.73
C LYS A 8 3.39 12.55 -5.38
N THR A 9 2.95 11.89 -4.31
CA THR A 9 2.98 12.45 -2.94
C THR A 9 4.39 12.57 -2.36
N ASP A 10 5.37 11.92 -2.98
CA ASP A 10 6.78 11.96 -2.58
C ASP A 10 7.54 13.13 -3.25
N LYS A 11 6.91 13.83 -4.20
CA LYS A 11 7.49 14.98 -4.90
C LYS A 11 6.94 16.28 -4.33
N LYS A 12 7.75 17.34 -4.39
CA LYS A 12 7.28 18.68 -4.09
C LYS A 12 6.20 19.04 -5.13
N ALA A 13 5.02 19.46 -4.68
CA ALA A 13 3.92 19.79 -5.56
C ALA A 13 4.24 21.04 -6.38
N GLU A 14 4.01 20.98 -7.69
CA GLU A 14 4.09 22.16 -8.58
C GLU A 14 2.85 23.03 -8.45
N VAL A 15 1.71 22.42 -8.10
CA VAL A 15 0.44 23.10 -7.89
C VAL A 15 0.00 22.90 -6.44
N LEU A 16 -0.20 24.00 -5.73
CA LEU A 16 -0.63 24.02 -4.35
C LEU A 16 -2.15 23.83 -4.28
N PHE A 17 -2.60 22.73 -3.68
CA PHE A 17 -4.03 22.49 -3.48
C PHE A 17 -4.43 22.34 -2.01
N LEU A 18 -3.45 22.22 -1.10
CA LEU A 18 -3.71 22.17 0.33
C LEU A 18 -3.78 23.58 0.92
N PRO A 19 -4.84 23.94 1.65
CA PRO A 19 -5.03 25.30 2.16
C PRO A 19 -3.89 25.82 3.03
N LEU A 20 -3.26 24.95 3.84
CA LEU A 20 -2.14 25.34 4.72
C LEU A 20 -0.87 25.62 3.92
N GLU A 21 -0.55 24.80 2.93
CA GLU A 21 0.60 25.02 2.04
C GLU A 21 0.41 26.28 1.20
N LEU A 22 -0.80 26.50 0.68
CA LEU A 22 -1.14 27.71 -0.04
C LEU A 22 -0.96 28.96 0.85
N MET A 23 -1.42 28.92 2.09
CA MET A 23 -1.24 30.01 3.05
C MET A 23 0.25 30.31 3.28
N ASP A 24 1.09 29.32 3.48
CA ASP A 24 2.51 29.49 3.74
C ASP A 24 3.25 30.04 2.52
N VAL A 25 2.89 29.59 1.31
CA VAL A 25 3.47 30.13 0.08
C VAL A 25 3.02 31.57 -0.15
N LEU A 26 1.75 31.89 0.05
CA LEU A 26 1.26 33.26 -0.08
C LEU A 26 1.98 34.25 0.85
N LYS A 27 2.30 33.85 2.09
CA LYS A 27 3.07 34.67 3.05
C LYS A 27 4.49 34.95 2.58
N THR A 28 5.11 34.05 1.85
CA THR A 28 6.50 34.14 1.39
C THR A 28 6.63 34.72 -0.03
N THR A 29 5.51 34.80 -0.76
CA THR A 29 5.52 35.27 -2.16
C THR A 29 5.69 36.77 -2.26
N VAL A 30 6.63 37.20 -3.13
CA VAL A 30 6.86 38.61 -3.48
C VAL A 30 6.42 38.81 -4.94
N TYR A 31 5.58 39.79 -5.19
CA TYR A 31 5.13 40.19 -6.53
C TYR A 31 5.48 41.68 -6.78
N ASN A 32 6.15 41.92 -7.90
CA ASN A 32 6.64 43.26 -8.27
C ASN A 32 7.44 43.99 -7.14
N GLY A 33 8.30 43.22 -6.43
CA GLY A 33 9.13 43.73 -5.34
C GLY A 33 8.40 44.03 -4.03
N LYS A 34 7.10 43.67 -3.94
CA LYS A 34 6.30 43.81 -2.71
C LYS A 34 5.79 42.49 -2.23
N PRO A 35 5.75 42.24 -0.89
CA PRO A 35 5.11 41.04 -0.35
C PRO A 35 3.66 40.96 -0.80
N LEU A 36 3.23 39.80 -1.26
CA LEU A 36 1.85 39.56 -1.69
C LEU A 36 0.86 39.66 -0.52
N VAL A 37 1.29 39.28 0.67
CA VAL A 37 0.53 39.35 1.91
C VAL A 37 1.30 40.24 2.89
N THR A 38 0.70 41.33 3.29
CA THR A 38 1.27 42.28 4.24
C THR A 38 0.94 41.97 5.69
N GLU A 39 -0.23 41.37 5.93
CA GLU A 39 -0.69 40.98 7.27
C GLU A 39 -1.52 39.70 7.21
N THR A 40 -1.35 38.86 8.19
CA THR A 40 -2.15 37.63 8.39
C THR A 40 -2.78 37.67 9.77
N LYS A 41 -4.12 37.56 9.83
CA LYS A 41 -4.86 37.46 11.09
C LYS A 41 -5.45 36.07 11.25
N THR A 42 -5.04 35.34 12.27
CA THR A 42 -5.67 34.08 12.64
C THR A 42 -6.95 34.36 13.40
N ILE A 43 -8.10 34.04 12.80
CA ILE A 43 -9.42 34.29 13.40
C ILE A 43 -9.75 33.18 14.38
N PHE A 44 -9.39 31.93 14.03
CA PHE A 44 -9.63 30.73 14.84
C PHE A 44 -8.50 29.73 14.67
N GLU A 45 -7.94 29.29 15.77
CA GLU A 45 -6.96 28.22 15.80
C GLU A 45 -7.56 27.00 16.48
N ALA A 46 -7.83 25.95 15.71
CA ALA A 46 -8.32 24.69 16.24
C ALA A 46 -7.22 24.03 17.05
N LYS A 47 -7.39 23.90 18.36
CA LYS A 47 -6.47 23.12 19.20
C LYS A 47 -6.55 21.66 18.76
N PRO A 48 -5.43 21.03 18.38
CA PRO A 48 -5.42 19.62 18.00
C PRO A 48 -5.86 18.78 19.21
N VAL A 49 -7.04 18.18 19.12
CA VAL A 49 -7.51 17.22 20.10
C VAL A 49 -6.72 15.93 19.87
N LYS A 50 -5.78 15.63 20.77
CA LYS A 50 -5.07 14.33 20.76
C LYS A 50 -6.04 13.24 21.21
N THR A 51 -6.85 12.74 20.28
CA THR A 51 -7.66 11.53 20.53
C THR A 51 -6.76 10.31 20.39
N VAL A 52 -6.44 9.66 21.49
CA VAL A 52 -5.76 8.37 21.46
C VAL A 52 -6.82 7.31 21.19
N SER A 53 -6.83 6.77 19.99
CA SER A 53 -7.68 5.62 19.67
C SER A 53 -6.98 4.33 20.06
N TYR A 54 -7.58 3.55 20.97
CA TYR A 54 -7.06 2.24 21.37
C TYR A 54 -7.12 1.20 20.23
N TRP A 55 -8.03 1.35 19.26
CA TRP A 55 -8.25 0.40 18.18
C TRP A 55 -7.59 0.84 16.86
N ASN A 56 -7.58 2.14 16.59
CA ASN A 56 -7.02 2.69 15.35
C ASN A 56 -5.59 3.18 15.58
N ASN A 57 -4.68 2.23 15.74
CA ASN A 57 -3.25 2.50 15.90
C ASN A 57 -2.42 1.43 15.18
N ILE A 58 -1.15 1.75 14.95
CA ILE A 58 -0.23 0.89 14.22
C ILE A 58 0.01 -0.47 14.91
N TYR A 59 -0.07 -0.52 16.23
CA TYR A 59 0.18 -1.76 16.98
C TYR A 59 -0.95 -2.76 16.79
N VAL A 60 -2.21 -2.31 16.92
CA VAL A 60 -3.39 -3.17 16.68
C VAL A 60 -3.43 -3.62 15.23
N PHE A 61 -3.19 -2.71 14.27
CA PHE A 61 -3.08 -3.07 12.86
C PHE A 61 -2.02 -4.14 12.62
N SER A 62 -0.81 -3.95 13.16
CA SER A 62 0.29 -4.90 13.01
C SER A 62 -0.04 -6.26 13.62
N ALA A 63 -0.63 -6.27 14.83
CA ALA A 63 -1.04 -7.48 15.52
C ALA A 63 -2.06 -8.28 14.70
N LEU A 64 -3.10 -7.62 14.17
CA LEU A 64 -4.13 -8.26 13.34
C LEU A 64 -3.55 -8.86 12.04
N VAL A 65 -2.66 -8.13 11.37
CA VAL A 65 -2.03 -8.62 10.14
C VAL A 65 -1.08 -9.79 10.43
N LEU A 66 -0.26 -9.72 11.46
CA LEU A 66 0.66 -10.79 11.84
C LEU A 66 -0.07 -12.02 12.37
N LEU A 67 -1.23 -11.87 13.00
CA LEU A 67 -2.09 -12.96 13.45
C LEU A 67 -2.45 -13.92 12.32
N VAL A 68 -2.55 -13.42 11.08
CA VAL A 68 -2.80 -14.24 9.88
C VAL A 68 -1.76 -15.37 9.75
N ILE A 69 -0.48 -15.10 10.06
CA ILE A 69 0.59 -16.11 10.01
C ILE A 69 0.38 -17.16 11.10
N VAL A 70 0.03 -16.71 12.31
CA VAL A 70 -0.09 -17.54 13.52
C VAL A 70 -1.24 -18.52 13.41
N LEU A 71 -2.36 -18.10 12.84
CA LEU A 71 -3.56 -18.93 12.70
C LEU A 71 -3.36 -20.16 11.80
N LYS A 72 -2.36 -20.17 10.91
CA LYS A 72 -2.00 -21.29 10.01
C LYS A 72 -3.19 -21.90 9.25
N ASN A 73 -4.25 -21.14 9.04
CA ASN A 73 -5.50 -21.57 8.43
C ASN A 73 -5.55 -21.16 6.95
N ASN A 74 -5.83 -22.12 6.07
CA ASN A 74 -5.90 -21.84 4.62
C ASN A 74 -7.03 -20.87 4.27
N THR A 75 -8.18 -20.94 4.94
CA THR A 75 -9.30 -20.00 4.69
C THR A 75 -8.88 -18.58 5.04
N VAL A 76 -8.19 -18.39 6.18
CA VAL A 76 -7.67 -17.07 6.59
C VAL A 76 -6.67 -16.55 5.56
N TYR A 77 -5.77 -17.39 5.05
CA TYR A 77 -4.82 -17.00 4.00
C TYR A 77 -5.52 -16.58 2.71
N LEU A 78 -6.56 -17.34 2.30
CA LEU A 78 -7.32 -17.01 1.09
C LEU A 78 -8.11 -15.70 1.26
N THR A 79 -8.75 -15.49 2.41
CA THR A 79 -9.45 -14.23 2.71
C THR A 79 -8.48 -13.06 2.69
N TYR A 80 -7.32 -13.18 3.34
CA TYR A 80 -6.27 -12.18 3.34
C TYR A 80 -5.84 -11.80 1.91
N PHE A 81 -5.50 -12.79 1.07
CA PHE A 81 -5.11 -12.53 -0.32
C PHE A 81 -6.25 -12.02 -1.20
N THR A 82 -7.50 -12.39 -0.90
CA THR A 82 -8.67 -11.83 -1.59
C THR A 82 -8.79 -10.34 -1.29
N ILE A 83 -8.67 -9.93 -0.03
CA ILE A 83 -8.73 -8.51 0.36
C ILE A 83 -7.59 -7.72 -0.31
N LEU A 84 -6.35 -8.21 -0.25
CA LEU A 84 -5.22 -7.55 -0.89
C LEU A 84 -5.38 -7.47 -2.41
N GLY A 85 -5.85 -8.55 -3.04
CA GLY A 85 -6.06 -8.60 -4.49
C GLY A 85 -7.19 -7.69 -4.97
N LEU A 86 -8.28 -7.56 -4.20
CA LEU A 86 -9.36 -6.61 -4.49
C LEU A 86 -8.88 -5.16 -4.33
N LEU A 87 -8.11 -4.87 -3.29
CA LEU A 87 -7.50 -3.56 -3.13
C LEU A 87 -6.56 -3.24 -4.31
N GLY A 88 -5.77 -4.22 -4.75
CA GLY A 88 -4.90 -4.08 -5.90
C GLY A 88 -5.67 -3.84 -7.21
N LEU A 89 -6.79 -4.55 -7.40
CA LEU A 89 -7.68 -4.32 -8.54
C LEU A 89 -8.24 -2.89 -8.52
N PHE A 90 -8.69 -2.43 -7.36
CA PHE A 90 -9.14 -1.04 -7.17
C PHE A 90 -8.02 -0.04 -7.53
N LEU A 91 -6.82 -0.19 -6.94
CA LEU A 91 -5.70 0.71 -7.20
C LEU A 91 -5.23 0.69 -8.67
N SER A 92 -5.35 -0.45 -9.34
CA SER A 92 -5.03 -0.56 -10.77
C SER A 92 -6.08 0.10 -11.66
N SER A 93 -7.36 0.05 -11.26
CA SER A 93 -8.47 0.54 -12.08
C SER A 93 -8.77 2.03 -11.87
N VAL A 94 -8.54 2.56 -10.67
CA VAL A 94 -8.89 3.94 -10.31
C VAL A 94 -8.25 4.98 -11.23
N GLY A 95 -7.04 4.73 -11.72
CA GLY A 95 -6.34 5.60 -12.65
C GLY A 95 -6.96 5.73 -14.05
N PHE A 96 -7.89 4.82 -14.42
CA PHE A 96 -8.55 4.86 -15.73
C PHE A 96 -9.79 5.75 -15.75
N TYR A 97 -10.51 5.87 -14.64
CA TYR A 97 -11.73 6.68 -14.56
C TYR A 97 -11.57 7.94 -13.72
N SER A 98 -10.51 8.04 -12.94
CA SER A 98 -10.20 9.23 -12.16
C SER A 98 -9.51 10.29 -13.03
N LEU A 99 -9.98 11.53 -12.93
CA LEU A 99 -9.33 12.69 -13.55
C LEU A 99 -8.03 13.10 -12.84
N HIS A 100 -7.72 12.46 -11.70
CA HIS A 100 -6.51 12.73 -10.93
C HIS A 100 -5.33 11.93 -11.51
N GLU A 101 -4.44 12.59 -12.20
CA GLU A 101 -3.21 11.96 -12.75
C GLU A 101 -2.32 11.36 -11.66
N GLU A 102 -2.42 11.87 -10.40
CA GLU A 102 -1.67 11.40 -9.25
C GLU A 102 -1.92 9.92 -8.92
N VAL A 103 -3.10 9.41 -9.27
CA VAL A 103 -3.53 8.05 -8.95
C VAL A 103 -3.16 7.05 -10.06
N ARG A 104 -2.80 7.55 -11.24
CA ARG A 104 -2.64 6.74 -12.47
C ARG A 104 -1.51 5.70 -12.36
N TRP A 105 -0.39 6.04 -11.70
CA TRP A 105 0.78 5.19 -11.58
C TRP A 105 1.08 4.87 -10.12
N ASN A 106 0.28 3.99 -9.53
CA ASN A 106 0.41 3.63 -8.13
C ASN A 106 1.29 2.38 -7.95
N TYR A 107 2.54 2.56 -7.48
CA TYR A 107 3.46 1.44 -7.23
C TYR A 107 2.98 0.49 -6.11
N ASN A 108 2.02 0.90 -5.27
CA ASN A 108 1.45 0.02 -4.25
C ASN A 108 0.72 -1.19 -4.86
N VAL A 109 0.38 -1.14 -6.16
CA VAL A 109 -0.12 -2.30 -6.94
C VAL A 109 0.86 -3.46 -6.94
N LEU A 110 2.16 -3.23 -6.76
CA LEU A 110 3.15 -4.30 -6.63
C LEU A 110 2.95 -5.12 -5.35
N LEU A 111 2.57 -4.48 -4.25
CA LEU A 111 2.27 -5.14 -2.97
C LEU A 111 0.84 -5.69 -2.97
N PHE A 112 -0.13 -4.87 -3.37
CA PHE A 112 -1.54 -5.23 -3.51
C PHE A 112 -1.81 -5.72 -4.93
N ASN A 113 -1.22 -6.86 -5.30
CA ASN A 113 -1.25 -7.29 -6.69
C ASN A 113 -2.56 -8.00 -7.05
N PRO A 114 -3.27 -7.58 -8.12
CA PRO A 114 -4.50 -8.27 -8.57
C PRO A 114 -4.30 -9.75 -8.86
N SER A 115 -3.07 -10.18 -9.21
CA SER A 115 -2.76 -11.60 -9.44
C SER A 115 -2.97 -12.49 -8.21
N LEU A 116 -3.07 -11.91 -7.01
CA LEU A 116 -3.46 -12.62 -5.79
C LEU A 116 -4.86 -13.24 -5.90
N LEU A 117 -5.78 -12.64 -6.66
CA LEU A 117 -7.10 -13.21 -6.91
C LEU A 117 -7.00 -14.50 -7.75
N PHE A 118 -6.11 -14.52 -8.75
CA PHE A 118 -5.82 -15.75 -9.50
C PHE A 118 -5.17 -16.82 -8.62
N LEU A 119 -4.29 -16.42 -7.69
CA LEU A 119 -3.72 -17.36 -6.72
C LEU A 119 -4.80 -17.99 -5.85
N VAL A 120 -5.77 -17.23 -5.36
CA VAL A 120 -6.93 -17.72 -4.61
C VAL A 120 -7.78 -18.67 -5.45
N TYR A 121 -8.06 -18.33 -6.70
CA TYR A 121 -8.80 -19.18 -7.65
C TYR A 121 -8.10 -20.52 -7.87
N PHE A 122 -6.81 -20.52 -8.22
CA PHE A 122 -6.06 -21.75 -8.46
C PHE A 122 -5.82 -22.55 -7.19
N PHE A 123 -5.80 -21.91 -6.01
CA PHE A 123 -5.77 -22.63 -4.74
C PHE A 123 -7.05 -23.45 -4.54
N LYS A 124 -8.23 -22.86 -4.80
CA LYS A 124 -9.51 -23.59 -4.76
C LYS A 124 -9.57 -24.71 -5.79
N LYS A 125 -9.01 -24.52 -6.99
CA LYS A 125 -8.88 -25.55 -8.03
C LYS A 125 -7.76 -26.58 -7.77
N LYS A 126 -7.02 -26.47 -6.65
CA LYS A 126 -5.91 -27.36 -6.28
C LYS A 126 -4.82 -27.49 -7.36
N ASN A 127 -4.65 -26.48 -8.22
CA ASN A 127 -3.64 -26.46 -9.28
C ASN A 127 -2.27 -26.02 -8.75
N ARG A 128 -1.48 -26.98 -8.31
CA ARG A 128 -0.19 -26.75 -7.63
C ARG A 128 0.83 -25.98 -8.48
N LYS A 129 0.84 -26.20 -9.80
CA LYS A 129 1.77 -25.51 -10.72
C LYS A 129 1.49 -24.02 -10.72
N TRP A 130 0.23 -23.62 -10.92
CA TRP A 130 -0.17 -22.22 -10.92
C TRP A 130 -0.03 -21.55 -9.55
N ILE A 131 -0.35 -22.27 -8.46
CA ILE A 131 -0.14 -21.74 -7.09
C ILE A 131 1.34 -21.40 -6.88
N SER A 132 2.27 -22.30 -7.24
CA SER A 132 3.71 -22.07 -7.08
C SER A 132 4.20 -20.89 -7.94
N ASN A 133 3.78 -20.85 -9.22
CA ASN A 133 4.21 -19.80 -10.14
C ASN A 133 3.70 -18.42 -9.71
N LEU A 134 2.41 -18.32 -9.34
CA LEU A 134 1.81 -17.07 -8.87
C LEU A 134 2.40 -16.62 -7.52
N ALA A 135 2.72 -17.55 -6.63
CA ALA A 135 3.39 -17.25 -5.38
C ALA A 135 4.79 -16.66 -5.63
N LEU A 136 5.58 -17.26 -6.54
CA LEU A 136 6.90 -16.74 -6.93
C LEU A 136 6.80 -15.38 -7.63
N PHE A 137 5.84 -15.21 -8.52
CA PHE A 137 5.59 -13.93 -9.19
C PHE A 137 5.29 -12.82 -8.17
N ASN A 138 4.38 -13.08 -7.21
CA ASN A 138 4.05 -12.07 -6.19
C ASN A 138 5.24 -11.81 -5.25
N LEU A 139 6.08 -12.81 -4.94
CA LEU A 139 7.33 -12.58 -4.19
C LEU A 139 8.29 -11.68 -4.96
N ALA A 140 8.42 -11.84 -6.27
CA ALA A 140 9.23 -10.94 -7.11
C ALA A 140 8.65 -9.51 -7.10
N CYS A 141 7.33 -9.35 -7.21
CA CYS A 141 6.67 -8.04 -7.08
C CYS A 141 6.95 -7.39 -5.72
N ILE A 142 6.90 -8.14 -4.62
CA ILE A 142 7.24 -7.64 -3.27
C ILE A 142 8.71 -7.22 -3.20
N ALA A 143 9.64 -7.97 -3.81
CA ALA A 143 11.05 -7.60 -3.82
C ALA A 143 11.29 -6.27 -4.58
N VAL A 144 10.67 -6.09 -5.74
CA VAL A 144 10.70 -4.82 -6.48
C VAL A 144 10.07 -3.69 -5.66
N TYR A 145 8.93 -3.95 -5.03
CA TYR A 145 8.27 -2.97 -4.17
C TYR A 145 9.15 -2.51 -3.02
N LEU A 146 9.88 -3.43 -2.36
CA LEU A 146 10.81 -3.09 -1.28
C LEU A 146 11.91 -2.14 -1.75
N ILE A 147 12.45 -2.32 -2.97
CA ILE A 147 13.44 -1.42 -3.55
C ILE A 147 12.85 -0.01 -3.72
N VAL A 148 11.60 0.07 -4.19
CA VAL A 148 10.92 1.35 -4.44
C VAL A 148 10.64 2.12 -3.15
N ILE A 149 10.28 1.42 -2.05
CA ILE A 149 9.85 2.08 -0.81
C ILE A 149 10.93 2.14 0.27
N PHE A 150 12.13 1.63 0.01
CA PHE A 150 13.20 1.47 1.01
C PHE A 150 13.49 2.76 1.79
N ASN A 151 13.54 3.91 1.11
CA ASN A 151 13.82 5.21 1.70
C ASN A 151 12.56 6.04 2.04
N LYS A 152 11.38 5.43 2.06
CA LYS A 152 10.12 6.13 2.28
C LYS A 152 9.56 5.89 3.68
N ALA A 153 9.03 6.93 4.30
CA ALA A 153 8.45 6.85 5.66
C ALA A 153 7.32 5.81 5.79
N GLN A 154 6.62 5.53 4.68
CA GLN A 154 5.54 4.55 4.64
C GLN A 154 6.01 3.09 4.79
N LEU A 155 7.32 2.81 4.66
CA LEU A 155 7.86 1.46 4.82
C LEU A 155 7.42 0.81 6.14
N LEU A 156 7.52 1.55 7.25
CA LEU A 156 7.14 1.06 8.58
C LEU A 156 5.66 0.65 8.65
N LEU A 157 4.78 1.42 7.98
CA LEU A 157 3.34 1.11 7.93
C LEU A 157 3.06 -0.20 7.18
N PHE A 158 3.80 -0.47 6.10
CA PHE A 158 3.60 -1.66 5.28
C PHE A 158 4.38 -2.90 5.75
N MET A 159 5.31 -2.76 6.69
CA MET A 159 6.12 -3.89 7.19
C MET A 159 5.29 -5.10 7.64
N PRO A 160 4.18 -4.97 8.39
CA PRO A 160 3.38 -6.13 8.77
C PRO A 160 2.80 -6.88 7.57
N ILE A 161 2.31 -6.14 6.55
CA ILE A 161 1.77 -6.74 5.31
C ILE A 161 2.89 -7.41 4.51
N LEU A 162 4.05 -6.77 4.38
CA LEU A 162 5.22 -7.30 3.68
C LEU A 162 5.69 -8.61 4.29
N ILE A 163 5.86 -8.65 5.62
CA ILE A 163 6.27 -9.85 6.34
C ILE A 163 5.24 -10.96 6.16
N THR A 164 3.96 -10.67 6.40
CA THR A 164 2.88 -11.64 6.32
C THR A 164 2.76 -12.23 4.92
N SER A 165 2.73 -11.39 3.89
CA SER A 165 2.63 -11.84 2.50
C SER A 165 3.85 -12.67 2.10
N THR A 166 5.07 -12.22 2.43
CA THR A 166 6.31 -12.93 2.10
C THR A 166 6.34 -14.32 2.73
N VAL A 167 6.02 -14.44 4.03
CA VAL A 167 6.02 -15.73 4.74
C VAL A 167 5.01 -16.71 4.13
N ILE A 168 3.78 -16.25 3.87
CA ILE A 168 2.74 -17.13 3.35
C ILE A 168 3.04 -17.53 1.90
N LEU A 169 3.44 -16.59 1.04
CA LEU A 169 3.78 -16.86 -0.36
C LEU A 169 4.99 -17.80 -0.48
N ALA A 170 6.04 -17.59 0.33
CA ALA A 170 7.20 -18.48 0.36
C ALA A 170 6.81 -19.91 0.78
N LYS A 171 5.94 -20.05 1.77
CA LYS A 171 5.39 -21.35 2.20
C LYS A 171 4.60 -22.03 1.09
N LEU A 172 3.75 -21.27 0.37
CA LEU A 172 2.95 -21.80 -0.75
C LEU A 172 3.85 -22.22 -1.92
N ALA A 173 4.86 -21.44 -2.29
CA ALA A 173 5.80 -21.76 -3.34
C ALA A 173 6.57 -23.05 -3.04
N ARG A 174 7.14 -23.18 -1.82
CA ARG A 174 7.93 -24.35 -1.40
C ARG A 174 7.08 -25.63 -1.33
N LYS A 175 5.90 -25.57 -0.72
CA LYS A 175 5.00 -26.72 -0.56
C LYS A 175 4.59 -27.31 -1.91
N ASN A 176 4.28 -26.47 -2.87
CA ASN A 176 3.79 -26.92 -4.18
C ASN A 176 4.93 -27.33 -5.15
N LYS A 177 6.17 -26.84 -4.94
CA LYS A 177 7.35 -27.25 -5.71
C LYS A 177 7.83 -28.67 -5.33
N LYS A 178 7.91 -28.99 -4.02
CA LYS A 178 8.36 -30.30 -3.54
C LYS A 178 7.52 -31.48 -4.08
N THR A 179 6.22 -31.30 -4.22
CA THR A 179 5.33 -32.36 -4.72
C THR A 179 5.51 -32.63 -6.24
N LYS A 180 6.16 -31.73 -6.98
CA LYS A 180 6.48 -31.95 -8.40
C LYS A 180 7.68 -32.89 -8.55
N ILE A 181 8.67 -32.80 -7.67
CA ILE A 181 9.88 -33.62 -7.69
C ILE A 181 9.57 -35.07 -7.24
N ALA A 182 8.62 -35.25 -6.32
CA ALA A 182 8.21 -36.57 -5.82
C ALA A 182 7.31 -37.35 -6.79
N LYS A 183 6.88 -36.75 -7.91
CA LYS A 183 6.05 -37.38 -8.94
C LYS A 183 6.76 -37.57 -10.30
N ALA A 184 7.99 -37.12 -10.42
CA ALA A 184 8.89 -37.32 -11.55
C ALA A 184 9.89 -38.45 -11.24
#